data_fbf215872f42ece852a3b4e51980c2fd
#
_entry.id   fbf215872f42ece852a3b4e51980c2fd
#
_cell.length_a   1.000
_cell.length_b   1.000
_cell.length_c   1.000
_cell.angle_alpha   90.00
_cell.angle_beta   90.00
_cell.angle_gamma   90.00
#
_symmetry.space_group_name_H-M   'P 1'
#
loop_
_entity.id
_entity.type
_entity.pdbx_description
1 polymer ?
#
loop_
_entity_poly.entity_id
_entity_poly.type
_entity_poly.pdbx_seq_one_letter_code
_entity_poly.pdbx_strand_id
1 'polypeptide(L)'
;SAYARQFLEMMQKPDVDQIDGLSPAISIEQKTTSKNPRSTVGTVTEIHDYLRLLYARIGEPHCPEHDLVLAAQSVAQMVDHVLQMPEDTKLMILAPVVNDRKGEQSALIDELRAQGFVRVRLDGKVHDIDALPALKKNTKHTIDVVVDRVKVREELRQRLAESFETALRHGEGRAVAVDMDSGQEHSFSARLACPQCGFASPELEPRLFSFNNPAGACQRCDGLGSITFFDPKRIAAFPEMSLAAGAIKGWDRRNQFYFQMLQGLAAHYGFDIEAPFNELPEEARQAVLYGSGKTAIRFTYVGERGKSYVKEHAFEGVVPNLERRHKETDSPVVKEELAKYLNTQQCPDCQGTRLRREARHVLVARQPIYALSALQLGDAMRFFDNLKLSGARQAIAEKIAGEISNRLRFLVDVGLDYLSLDRSADTLSGGESQRIRLASQIGSGLTGVMYVLDEPSIGLHQRDNTRLLDMLKRLRDIGNSVIVVEHDHDAIMHADHVVD
;
A
#
# COMPACT_ATOMS: atom_id res chain seq x y z
N SER A 1 15.05 17.37 -21.86
CA SER A 1 16.08 16.53 -22.51
C SER A 1 16.69 17.29 -23.69
N ALA A 2 17.96 17.03 -24.05
CA ALA A 2 18.64 17.63 -25.20
C ALA A 2 17.85 17.42 -26.52
N TYR A 3 17.13 16.31 -26.63
CA TYR A 3 16.27 15.97 -27.77
C TYR A 3 15.05 16.92 -27.91
N ALA A 4 14.47 17.35 -26.81
CA ALA A 4 13.36 18.31 -26.85
C ALA A 4 13.82 19.71 -27.29
N ARG A 5 15.06 20.12 -26.99
CA ARG A 5 15.62 21.39 -27.46
C ARG A 5 15.85 21.41 -28.95
N GLN A 6 16.27 20.30 -29.57
CA GLN A 6 16.44 20.21 -31.03
C GLN A 6 15.11 20.39 -31.80
N PHE A 7 13.99 19.91 -31.23
CA PHE A 7 12.66 20.12 -31.84
C PHE A 7 12.13 21.54 -31.62
N LEU A 8 12.46 22.19 -30.52
CA LEU A 8 12.08 23.57 -30.25
C LEU A 8 12.89 24.59 -31.10
N GLU A 9 14.12 24.22 -31.49
CA GLU A 9 14.93 25.05 -32.41
C GLU A 9 14.40 25.02 -33.85
N MET A 10 13.52 24.08 -34.20
CA MET A 10 12.90 24.00 -35.54
C MET A 10 11.62 24.84 -35.68
N MET A 11 11.07 25.37 -34.58
CA MET A 11 9.98 26.36 -34.68
C MET A 11 10.59 27.73 -35.04
N GLN A 12 10.28 28.21 -36.23
CA GLN A 12 10.65 29.57 -36.63
C GLN A 12 10.08 30.54 -35.60
N LYS A 13 10.95 31.32 -34.97
CA LYS A 13 10.51 32.39 -34.10
C LYS A 13 9.72 33.37 -34.93
N PRO A 14 8.59 33.90 -34.42
CA PRO A 14 7.86 34.96 -35.13
C PRO A 14 8.80 36.15 -35.39
N ASP A 15 8.70 36.72 -36.57
CA ASP A 15 9.48 37.90 -37.00
C ASP A 15 8.84 39.14 -36.36
N VAL A 16 9.18 39.37 -35.10
CA VAL A 16 8.66 40.49 -34.30
C VAL A 16 9.81 41.13 -33.51
N ASP A 17 9.80 42.47 -33.47
CA ASP A 17 10.82 43.24 -32.76
C ASP A 17 10.63 43.19 -31.24
N GLN A 18 9.37 43.21 -30.76
CA GLN A 18 9.04 43.22 -29.34
C GLN A 18 7.64 42.65 -29.11
N ILE A 19 7.46 41.92 -27.98
CA ILE A 19 6.16 41.44 -27.52
C ILE A 19 5.97 41.92 -26.08
N ASP A 20 4.97 42.78 -25.86
CA ASP A 20 4.63 43.33 -24.56
C ASP A 20 3.23 42.90 -24.13
N GLY A 21 2.98 42.88 -22.81
CA GLY A 21 1.65 42.70 -22.24
C GLY A 21 1.12 41.28 -22.25
N LEU A 22 1.97 40.25 -22.53
CA LEU A 22 1.54 38.88 -22.43
C LEU A 22 1.42 38.45 -20.97
N SER A 23 0.23 37.94 -20.59
CA SER A 23 0.02 37.26 -19.34
C SER A 23 0.78 35.91 -19.31
N PRO A 24 1.15 35.38 -18.12
CA PRO A 24 1.67 34.04 -18.02
C PRO A 24 0.72 33.05 -18.71
N ALA A 25 1.24 32.23 -19.63
CA ALA A 25 0.44 31.30 -20.42
C ALA A 25 0.54 29.88 -19.87
N ILE A 26 -0.60 29.21 -19.78
CA ILE A 26 -0.73 27.78 -19.44
C ILE A 26 -1.35 27.05 -20.62
N SER A 27 -0.55 26.24 -21.32
CA SER A 27 -1.04 25.39 -22.41
C SER A 27 -1.53 24.06 -21.85
N ILE A 28 -2.76 23.68 -22.22
CA ILE A 28 -3.38 22.41 -21.84
C ILE A 28 -3.59 21.56 -23.10
N GLU A 29 -2.54 20.85 -23.48
CA GLU A 29 -2.53 19.97 -24.65
C GLU A 29 -3.12 18.60 -24.33
N GLN A 30 -3.61 17.90 -25.38
CA GLN A 30 -4.07 16.51 -25.30
C GLN A 30 -2.95 15.50 -25.02
N LYS A 31 -1.67 15.90 -25.12
CA LYS A 31 -0.53 14.99 -25.04
C LYS A 31 -0.34 14.39 -23.66
N THR A 32 -0.40 13.07 -23.71
CA THR A 32 0.17 12.04 -22.80
C THR A 32 0.14 12.27 -21.32
N THR A 33 -0.71 11.50 -20.74
CA THR A 33 -0.68 10.93 -19.40
C THR A 33 0.73 10.65 -18.92
N SER A 34 0.96 10.93 -17.66
CA SER A 34 2.18 10.54 -16.97
C SER A 34 2.40 9.01 -17.12
N LYS A 35 3.54 8.59 -17.67
CA LYS A 35 3.95 7.18 -17.72
C LYS A 35 4.39 6.64 -16.35
N ASN A 36 4.25 7.44 -15.30
CA ASN A 36 4.62 7.01 -13.95
C ASN A 36 3.51 6.12 -13.38
N PRO A 37 3.75 4.83 -13.10
CA PRO A 37 2.74 3.89 -12.61
C PRO A 37 2.21 4.24 -11.21
N ARG A 38 2.85 5.20 -10.52
CA ARG A 38 2.40 5.72 -9.22
C ARG A 38 1.53 6.96 -9.34
N SER A 39 1.34 7.53 -10.53
CA SER A 39 0.44 8.65 -10.75
C SER A 39 -1.01 8.17 -10.81
N THR A 40 -1.89 8.81 -10.04
CA THR A 40 -3.34 8.56 -10.03
C THR A 40 -4.09 9.85 -10.23
N VAL A 41 -5.39 9.79 -10.53
CA VAL A 41 -6.26 10.96 -10.57
C VAL A 41 -6.10 11.78 -9.29
N GLY A 42 -6.15 11.12 -8.12
CA GLY A 42 -6.01 11.80 -6.82
C GLY A 42 -4.67 12.50 -6.62
N THR A 43 -3.56 11.96 -7.16
CA THR A 43 -2.24 12.59 -7.02
C THR A 43 -2.04 13.73 -8.02
N VAL A 44 -2.59 13.62 -9.21
CA VAL A 44 -2.51 14.68 -10.25
C VAL A 44 -3.36 15.89 -9.88
N THR A 45 -4.47 15.67 -9.17
CA THR A 45 -5.39 16.71 -8.70
C THR A 45 -5.06 17.25 -7.31
N GLU A 46 -3.99 16.74 -6.68
CA GLU A 46 -3.59 17.05 -5.30
C GLU A 46 -4.63 16.63 -4.23
N ILE A 47 -5.77 16.07 -4.62
CA ILE A 47 -6.82 15.63 -3.68
C ILE A 47 -6.24 14.59 -2.71
N HIS A 48 -5.38 13.70 -3.18
CA HIS A 48 -4.73 12.70 -2.33
C HIS A 48 -3.86 13.32 -1.24
N ASP A 49 -3.27 14.49 -1.45
CA ASP A 49 -2.47 15.18 -0.46
C ASP A 49 -3.35 15.73 0.67
N TYR A 50 -4.53 16.26 0.34
CA TYR A 50 -5.53 16.66 1.33
C TYR A 50 -6.13 15.46 2.07
N LEU A 51 -6.37 14.34 1.38
CA LEU A 51 -6.81 13.09 2.03
C LEU A 51 -5.77 12.62 3.05
N ARG A 52 -4.50 12.58 2.69
CA ARG A 52 -3.41 12.20 3.61
C ARG A 52 -3.38 13.12 4.84
N LEU A 53 -3.55 14.41 4.63
CA LEU A 53 -3.61 15.39 5.73
C LEU A 53 -4.83 15.15 6.61
N LEU A 54 -6.00 14.91 6.04
CA LEU A 54 -7.23 14.61 6.75
C LEU A 54 -7.06 13.38 7.65
N TYR A 55 -6.58 12.26 7.09
CA TYR A 55 -6.37 11.01 7.84
C TYR A 55 -5.31 11.15 8.93
N ALA A 56 -4.27 11.95 8.71
CA ALA A 56 -3.26 12.23 9.72
C ALA A 56 -3.78 13.06 10.89
N ARG A 57 -4.77 13.94 10.66
CA ARG A 57 -5.26 14.87 11.67
C ARG A 57 -6.46 14.35 12.44
N ILE A 58 -7.36 13.63 11.80
CA ILE A 58 -8.63 13.20 12.41
C ILE A 58 -8.87 11.68 12.31
N GLY A 59 -7.98 10.93 11.68
CA GLY A 59 -8.10 9.50 11.53
C GLY A 59 -8.09 8.76 12.87
N GLU A 60 -8.89 7.71 12.96
CA GLU A 60 -8.97 6.80 14.09
C GLU A 60 -8.26 5.49 13.71
N PRO A 61 -7.09 5.20 14.31
CA PRO A 61 -6.40 3.94 14.06
C PRO A 61 -7.14 2.78 14.75
N HIS A 62 -7.32 1.69 14.01
CA HIS A 62 -7.94 0.47 14.47
C HIS A 62 -6.97 -0.69 14.47
N CYS A 63 -7.17 -1.66 15.34
CA CYS A 63 -6.43 -2.92 15.33
C CYS A 63 -6.88 -3.78 14.15
N PRO A 64 -5.95 -4.25 13.29
CA PRO A 64 -6.30 -5.10 12.15
C PRO A 64 -6.89 -6.46 12.50
N GLU A 65 -6.65 -6.96 13.73
CA GLU A 65 -7.11 -8.28 14.18
C GLU A 65 -8.42 -8.20 14.99
N HIS A 66 -8.59 -7.12 15.78
CA HIS A 66 -9.68 -7.02 16.75
C HIS A 66 -10.67 -5.90 16.43
N ASP A 67 -10.39 -5.08 15.42
CA ASP A 67 -11.18 -3.88 15.05
C ASP A 67 -11.42 -2.88 16.20
N LEU A 68 -10.57 -2.95 17.22
CA LEU A 68 -10.61 -2.03 18.36
C LEU A 68 -9.95 -0.70 17.99
N VAL A 69 -10.56 0.40 18.38
CA VAL A 69 -9.95 1.73 18.27
C VAL A 69 -8.68 1.75 19.12
N LEU A 70 -7.57 2.15 18.51
CA LEU A 70 -6.30 2.32 19.22
C LEU A 70 -6.25 3.72 19.80
N ALA A 71 -6.42 3.81 21.12
CA ALA A 71 -6.35 5.07 21.87
C ALA A 71 -5.18 5.03 22.84
N ALA A 72 -4.42 6.12 22.89
CA ALA A 72 -3.44 6.33 23.94
C ALA A 72 -4.17 6.84 25.18
N GLN A 73 -3.97 6.16 26.30
CA GLN A 73 -4.53 6.53 27.59
C GLN A 73 -3.44 7.20 28.45
N SER A 74 -3.79 8.27 29.15
CA SER A 74 -2.91 8.83 30.16
C SER A 74 -2.92 7.95 31.42
N VAL A 75 -1.87 8.02 32.23
CA VAL A 75 -1.81 7.32 33.52
C VAL A 75 -3.01 7.70 34.41
N ALA A 76 -3.41 8.99 34.41
CA ALA A 76 -4.59 9.43 35.15
C ALA A 76 -5.87 8.72 34.71
N GLN A 77 -6.09 8.55 33.40
CA GLN A 77 -7.25 7.81 32.88
C GLN A 77 -7.20 6.31 33.23
N MET A 78 -6.01 5.69 33.26
CA MET A 78 -5.86 4.29 33.70
C MET A 78 -6.20 4.13 35.16
N VAL A 79 -5.72 5.06 36.02
CA VAL A 79 -6.04 5.08 37.46
C VAL A 79 -7.53 5.31 37.70
N ASP A 80 -8.13 6.29 37.01
CA ASP A 80 -9.57 6.57 37.13
C ASP A 80 -10.41 5.35 36.72
N HIS A 81 -10.01 4.63 35.68
CA HIS A 81 -10.69 3.39 35.26
C HIS A 81 -10.63 2.32 36.35
N VAL A 82 -9.46 2.12 36.96
CA VAL A 82 -9.30 1.15 38.06
C VAL A 82 -10.08 1.56 39.32
N LEU A 83 -10.11 2.83 39.65
CA LEU A 83 -10.84 3.33 40.81
C LEU A 83 -12.38 3.29 40.67
N GLN A 84 -12.90 3.12 39.43
CA GLN A 84 -14.32 2.85 39.17
C GLN A 84 -14.73 1.38 39.48
N MET A 85 -13.78 0.48 39.70
CA MET A 85 -14.07 -0.89 40.13
C MET A 85 -14.57 -0.91 41.58
N PRO A 86 -15.23 -2.02 42.01
CA PRO A 86 -15.68 -2.15 43.38
C PRO A 86 -14.55 -1.97 44.39
N GLU A 87 -14.82 -1.29 45.47
CA GLU A 87 -13.87 -1.09 46.58
C GLU A 87 -13.37 -2.47 47.10
N ASP A 88 -12.12 -2.52 47.54
CA ASP A 88 -11.40 -3.73 47.98
C ASP A 88 -11.17 -4.81 46.92
N THR A 89 -11.50 -4.57 45.65
CA THR A 89 -11.08 -5.48 44.54
C THR A 89 -9.57 -5.65 44.58
N LYS A 90 -9.11 -6.91 44.60
CA LYS A 90 -7.67 -7.23 44.62
C LYS A 90 -7.12 -7.21 43.18
N LEU A 91 -6.26 -6.29 42.88
CA LEU A 91 -5.67 -6.12 41.56
C LEU A 91 -4.19 -6.46 41.57
N MET A 92 -3.76 -7.03 40.45
CA MET A 92 -2.36 -7.22 40.11
C MET A 92 -2.05 -6.37 38.86
N ILE A 93 -1.10 -5.44 39.00
CA ILE A 93 -0.64 -4.59 37.89
C ILE A 93 0.56 -5.28 37.23
N LEU A 94 0.44 -5.49 35.94
CA LEU A 94 1.39 -6.24 35.12
C LEU A 94 1.99 -5.40 34.01
N ALA A 95 3.26 -5.65 33.68
CA ALA A 95 3.92 -5.15 32.49
C ALA A 95 4.12 -6.30 31.50
N PRO A 96 3.47 -6.31 30.31
CA PRO A 96 3.68 -7.32 29.29
C PRO A 96 5.06 -7.14 28.63
N VAL A 97 5.99 -8.10 28.84
CA VAL A 97 7.37 -8.04 28.31
C VAL A 97 7.59 -9.02 27.15
N VAL A 98 6.90 -10.15 27.13
CA VAL A 98 6.93 -11.12 26.03
C VAL A 98 5.50 -11.53 25.69
N ASN A 99 5.13 -11.44 24.41
CA ASN A 99 3.82 -11.85 23.94
C ASN A 99 3.95 -12.88 22.82
N ASP A 100 3.54 -14.14 23.08
CA ASP A 100 3.49 -15.27 22.13
C ASP A 100 4.78 -15.45 21.30
N ARG A 101 5.97 -15.36 21.95
CA ARG A 101 7.28 -15.51 21.30
C ARG A 101 7.99 -16.77 21.69
N LYS A 102 8.67 -17.40 20.71
CA LYS A 102 9.57 -18.55 20.95
C LYS A 102 10.89 -18.06 21.53
N GLY A 103 11.51 -18.90 22.37
CA GLY A 103 12.83 -18.65 22.93
C GLY A 103 12.91 -18.95 24.42
N GLU A 104 14.11 -19.16 24.91
CA GLU A 104 14.39 -19.44 26.33
C GLU A 104 14.29 -18.19 27.21
N GLN A 105 14.31 -16.99 26.63
CA GLN A 105 14.16 -15.67 27.27
C GLN A 105 15.08 -15.46 28.51
N SER A 106 16.16 -16.23 28.63
CA SER A 106 17.05 -16.23 29.80
C SER A 106 17.66 -14.86 30.09
N ALA A 107 18.15 -14.17 29.06
CA ALA A 107 18.75 -12.85 29.22
C ALA A 107 17.74 -11.81 29.75
N LEU A 108 16.47 -11.85 29.28
CA LEU A 108 15.41 -10.99 29.77
C LEU A 108 15.07 -11.29 31.23
N ILE A 109 14.98 -12.56 31.59
CA ILE A 109 14.69 -12.97 32.97
C ILE A 109 15.79 -12.53 33.92
N ASP A 110 17.08 -12.65 33.52
CA ASP A 110 18.21 -12.16 34.31
C ASP A 110 18.23 -10.64 34.45
N GLU A 111 17.85 -9.91 33.41
CA GLU A 111 17.68 -8.47 33.45
C GLU A 111 16.58 -8.05 34.43
N LEU A 112 15.40 -8.68 34.35
CA LEU A 112 14.28 -8.39 35.25
C LEU A 112 14.64 -8.69 36.72
N ARG A 113 15.39 -9.77 36.97
CA ARG A 113 15.91 -10.10 38.29
C ARG A 113 16.88 -9.02 38.79
N ALA A 114 17.78 -8.56 37.96
CA ALA A 114 18.72 -7.49 38.29
C ALA A 114 18.02 -6.14 38.59
N GLN A 115 16.86 -5.90 37.97
CA GLN A 115 16.01 -4.74 38.24
C GLN A 115 15.17 -4.86 39.51
N GLY A 116 15.24 -6.01 40.24
CA GLY A 116 14.58 -6.22 41.52
C GLY A 116 13.15 -6.74 41.44
N PHE A 117 12.68 -7.21 40.28
CA PHE A 117 11.39 -7.85 40.20
C PHE A 117 11.42 -9.25 40.84
N VAL A 118 10.41 -9.53 41.67
CA VAL A 118 10.31 -10.76 42.45
C VAL A 118 9.42 -11.81 41.76
N ARG A 119 8.42 -11.37 40.98
CA ARG A 119 7.42 -12.24 40.37
C ARG A 119 7.16 -11.92 38.94
N VAL A 120 6.86 -12.97 38.18
CA VAL A 120 6.40 -12.89 36.80
C VAL A 120 5.19 -13.79 36.59
N ARG A 121 4.33 -13.42 35.65
CA ARG A 121 3.26 -14.29 35.17
C ARG A 121 3.73 -14.94 33.88
N LEU A 122 3.92 -16.25 33.88
CA LEU A 122 4.29 -17.05 32.72
C LEU A 122 3.07 -17.85 32.26
N ASP A 123 2.65 -17.65 31.02
CA ASP A 123 1.53 -18.34 30.38
C ASP A 123 0.26 -18.36 31.28
N GLY A 124 -0.03 -17.19 31.90
CA GLY A 124 -1.17 -16.97 32.78
C GLY A 124 -0.96 -17.41 34.25
N LYS A 125 0.15 -18.04 34.61
CA LYS A 125 0.45 -18.48 35.99
C LYS A 125 1.53 -17.60 36.62
N VAL A 126 1.32 -17.22 37.88
CA VAL A 126 2.30 -16.42 38.64
C VAL A 126 3.34 -17.33 39.26
N HIS A 127 4.61 -16.98 39.05
CA HIS A 127 5.78 -17.65 39.60
C HIS A 127 6.72 -16.65 40.26
N ASP A 128 7.46 -17.09 41.26
CA ASP A 128 8.63 -16.32 41.70
C ASP A 128 9.72 -16.40 40.62
N ILE A 129 10.38 -15.28 40.34
CA ILE A 129 11.35 -15.20 39.24
C ILE A 129 12.52 -16.17 39.40
N ASP A 130 12.89 -16.50 40.65
CA ASP A 130 13.94 -17.46 40.98
C ASP A 130 13.50 -18.94 40.86
N ALA A 131 12.20 -19.18 40.82
CA ALA A 131 11.59 -20.51 40.73
C ALA A 131 10.91 -20.74 39.37
N LEU A 132 11.28 -19.98 38.34
CA LEU A 132 10.72 -20.16 37.01
C LEU A 132 11.10 -21.49 36.40
N PRO A 133 10.14 -22.21 35.77
CA PRO A 133 10.48 -23.43 35.01
C PRO A 133 11.33 -23.06 33.78
N ALA A 134 12.23 -23.97 33.38
CA ALA A 134 13.05 -23.80 32.20
C ALA A 134 12.14 -23.66 30.93
N LEU A 135 12.28 -22.55 30.21
CA LEU A 135 11.49 -22.25 29.00
C LEU A 135 12.05 -23.06 27.82
N LYS A 136 11.15 -23.66 27.04
CA LYS A 136 11.54 -24.43 25.86
C LYS A 136 11.76 -23.55 24.66
N LYS A 137 12.92 -23.65 24.00
CA LYS A 137 13.34 -22.84 22.85
C LYS A 137 12.33 -22.80 21.70
N ASN A 138 11.60 -23.89 21.47
CA ASN A 138 10.66 -24.01 20.34
C ASN A 138 9.18 -23.77 20.73
N THR A 139 8.90 -23.50 22.00
CA THR A 139 7.55 -23.21 22.50
C THR A 139 7.37 -21.69 22.58
N LYS A 140 6.19 -21.22 22.25
CA LYS A 140 5.80 -19.83 22.43
C LYS A 140 5.41 -19.61 23.87
N HIS A 141 5.86 -18.50 24.43
CA HIS A 141 5.57 -18.09 25.80
C HIS A 141 5.08 -16.66 25.86
N THR A 142 4.23 -16.37 26.85
CA THR A 142 3.82 -15.02 27.23
C THR A 142 4.32 -14.77 28.65
N ILE A 143 5.05 -13.65 28.84
CA ILE A 143 5.64 -13.28 30.12
C ILE A 143 5.22 -11.85 30.45
N ASP A 144 4.63 -11.67 31.64
CA ASP A 144 4.32 -10.38 32.20
C ASP A 144 5.04 -10.22 33.55
N VAL A 145 5.59 -9.05 33.78
CA VAL A 145 6.21 -8.72 35.07
C VAL A 145 5.14 -8.25 36.04
N VAL A 146 5.12 -8.83 37.24
CA VAL A 146 4.23 -8.34 38.32
C VAL A 146 4.86 -7.09 38.93
N VAL A 147 4.27 -5.93 38.65
CA VAL A 147 4.77 -4.64 39.14
C VAL A 147 4.24 -4.38 40.54
N ASP A 148 2.95 -4.56 40.77
CA ASP A 148 2.34 -4.30 42.07
C ASP A 148 1.10 -5.17 42.29
N ARG A 149 0.71 -5.33 43.57
CA ARG A 149 -0.55 -5.93 44.03
C ARG A 149 -1.23 -5.00 45.02
N VAL A 150 -2.38 -4.51 44.64
CA VAL A 150 -3.12 -3.48 45.39
C VAL A 150 -4.57 -3.88 45.56
N LYS A 151 -5.23 -3.30 46.57
CA LYS A 151 -6.68 -3.29 46.65
C LYS A 151 -7.19 -1.97 46.13
N VAL A 152 -8.31 -1.96 45.42
CA VAL A 152 -8.91 -0.74 44.90
C VAL A 152 -9.40 0.11 46.09
N ARG A 153 -8.76 1.27 46.27
CA ARG A 153 -9.12 2.30 47.27
C ARG A 153 -8.69 3.67 46.75
N GLU A 154 -9.52 4.69 46.96
CA GLU A 154 -9.21 6.04 46.50
C GLU A 154 -7.90 6.61 47.08
N GLU A 155 -7.57 6.21 48.33
CA GLU A 155 -6.34 6.59 49.02
C GLU A 155 -5.06 6.12 48.31
N LEU A 156 -5.17 5.08 47.44
CA LEU A 156 -4.06 4.51 46.74
C LEU A 156 -3.84 5.11 45.32
N ARG A 157 -4.52 6.19 44.96
CA ARG A 157 -4.43 6.86 43.67
C ARG A 157 -3.00 7.15 43.24
N GLN A 158 -2.17 7.70 44.13
CA GLN A 158 -0.77 7.99 43.85
C GLN A 158 0.04 6.68 43.59
N ARG A 159 -0.14 5.66 44.44
CA ARG A 159 0.54 4.39 44.30
C ARG A 159 0.16 3.66 42.99
N LEU A 160 -1.13 3.74 42.63
CA LEU A 160 -1.59 3.19 41.33
C LEU A 160 -0.93 3.91 40.17
N ALA A 161 -0.79 5.24 40.23
CA ALA A 161 -0.11 6.02 39.20
C ALA A 161 1.36 5.59 39.03
N GLU A 162 2.11 5.46 40.13
CA GLU A 162 3.50 5.02 40.15
C GLU A 162 3.65 3.56 39.61
N SER A 163 2.69 2.70 39.96
CA SER A 163 2.63 1.31 39.49
C SER A 163 2.37 1.25 37.97
N PHE A 164 1.42 2.05 37.46
CA PHE A 164 1.17 2.17 36.03
C PHE A 164 2.35 2.77 35.27
N GLU A 165 3.00 3.81 35.76
CA GLU A 165 4.19 4.38 35.14
C GLU A 165 5.31 3.33 35.02
N THR A 166 5.52 2.55 36.09
CA THR A 166 6.50 1.44 36.08
C THR A 166 6.08 0.35 35.09
N ALA A 167 4.82 -0.06 35.09
CA ALA A 167 4.31 -1.05 34.15
C ALA A 167 4.45 -0.61 32.70
N LEU A 168 4.12 0.65 32.38
CA LEU A 168 4.25 1.21 31.05
C LEU A 168 5.72 1.30 30.58
N ARG A 169 6.65 1.60 31.50
CA ARG A 169 8.09 1.67 31.20
C ARG A 169 8.63 0.29 30.76
N HIS A 170 8.28 -0.76 31.48
CA HIS A 170 8.75 -2.13 31.20
C HIS A 170 7.93 -2.84 30.12
N GLY A 171 6.63 -2.53 30.00
CA GLY A 171 5.73 -3.09 29.01
C GLY A 171 5.70 -2.36 27.68
N GLU A 172 6.71 -1.52 27.38
CA GLU A 172 6.79 -0.73 26.13
C GLU A 172 5.54 0.12 25.86
N GLY A 173 5.02 0.76 26.91
CA GLY A 173 3.82 1.60 26.85
C GLY A 173 2.52 0.82 27.03
N ARG A 174 2.56 -0.45 27.48
CA ARG A 174 1.40 -1.28 27.80
C ARG A 174 1.41 -1.66 29.26
N ALA A 175 0.22 -1.78 29.84
CA ALA A 175 0.00 -2.27 31.21
C ALA A 175 -1.27 -3.11 31.26
N VAL A 176 -1.36 -4.04 32.18
CA VAL A 176 -2.55 -4.87 32.42
C VAL A 176 -2.87 -4.84 33.90
N ALA A 177 -4.13 -4.59 34.26
CA ALA A 177 -4.63 -4.80 35.62
C ALA A 177 -5.49 -6.08 35.61
N VAL A 178 -5.16 -7.03 36.48
CA VAL A 178 -5.88 -8.31 36.61
C VAL A 178 -6.59 -8.33 37.95
N ASP A 179 -7.89 -8.54 37.92
CA ASP A 179 -8.65 -8.88 39.13
C ASP A 179 -8.25 -10.30 39.58
N MET A 180 -7.66 -10.41 40.76
CA MET A 180 -7.09 -11.66 41.25
C MET A 180 -8.15 -12.67 41.69
N ASP A 181 -9.37 -12.22 41.94
CA ASP A 181 -10.46 -13.09 42.40
C ASP A 181 -11.29 -13.63 41.22
N SER A 182 -11.56 -12.79 40.19
CA SER A 182 -12.31 -13.18 38.97
C SER A 182 -11.43 -13.58 37.80
N GLY A 183 -10.16 -13.18 37.79
CA GLY A 183 -9.25 -13.35 36.64
C GLY A 183 -9.52 -12.40 35.48
N GLN A 184 -10.44 -11.44 35.64
CA GLN A 184 -10.74 -10.46 34.61
C GLN A 184 -9.54 -9.53 34.36
N GLU A 185 -9.19 -9.35 33.09
CA GLU A 185 -8.07 -8.51 32.66
C GLU A 185 -8.55 -7.20 32.06
N HIS A 186 -7.97 -6.09 32.50
CA HIS A 186 -8.15 -4.76 31.95
C HIS A 186 -6.81 -4.29 31.35
N SER A 187 -6.77 -4.19 30.05
CA SER A 187 -5.56 -3.83 29.33
C SER A 187 -5.54 -2.35 29.00
N PHE A 188 -4.38 -1.71 29.19
CA PHE A 188 -4.14 -0.28 28.98
C PHE A 188 -2.96 -0.05 28.05
N SER A 189 -2.99 1.07 27.34
CA SER A 189 -1.86 1.47 26.50
C SER A 189 -1.67 2.98 26.55
N ALA A 190 -0.44 3.41 26.80
CA ALA A 190 -0.02 4.81 26.67
C ALA A 190 0.35 5.19 25.22
N ARG A 191 0.30 4.22 24.30
CA ARG A 191 0.55 4.40 22.87
C ARG A 191 -0.71 4.03 22.10
N LEU A 192 -0.74 4.36 20.81
CA LEU A 192 -1.79 3.89 19.90
C LEU A 192 -1.59 2.38 19.61
N ALA A 193 -1.85 1.55 20.61
CA ALA A 193 -1.64 0.12 20.53
C ALA A 193 -2.87 -0.68 20.98
N CYS A 194 -3.07 -1.85 20.35
CA CYS A 194 -4.13 -2.76 20.73
C CYS A 194 -3.83 -3.40 22.09
N PRO A 195 -4.75 -3.30 23.05
CA PRO A 195 -4.54 -3.89 24.36
C PRO A 195 -4.49 -5.43 24.33
N GLN A 196 -5.14 -6.07 23.35
CA GLN A 196 -5.21 -7.54 23.27
C GLN A 196 -3.99 -8.15 22.59
N CYS A 197 -3.63 -7.71 21.35
CA CYS A 197 -2.53 -8.35 20.60
C CYS A 197 -1.23 -7.53 20.60
N GLY A 198 -1.24 -6.31 21.14
CA GLY A 198 -0.07 -5.44 21.14
C GLY A 198 0.26 -4.81 19.78
N PHE A 199 -0.60 -4.97 18.76
CA PHE A 199 -0.43 -4.24 17.50
C PHE A 199 -0.39 -2.74 17.78
N ALA A 200 0.69 -2.07 17.40
CA ALA A 200 0.87 -0.63 17.58
C ALA A 200 0.75 0.11 16.24
N SER A 201 -0.07 1.17 16.22
CA SER A 201 -0.09 2.09 15.10
C SER A 201 1.11 3.05 15.23
N PRO A 202 1.83 3.33 14.14
CA PRO A 202 2.79 4.41 14.13
C PRO A 202 2.06 5.75 14.32
N GLU A 203 2.84 6.80 14.55
CA GLU A 203 2.31 8.16 14.59
C GLU A 203 1.59 8.50 13.28
N LEU A 204 0.41 9.13 13.40
CA LEU A 204 -0.41 9.46 12.25
C LEU A 204 0.14 10.72 11.57
N GLU A 205 1.06 10.52 10.63
CA GLU A 205 1.63 11.55 9.79
C GLU A 205 1.14 11.43 8.34
N PRO A 206 1.06 12.50 7.54
CA PRO A 206 0.65 12.42 6.14
C PRO A 206 1.46 11.43 5.29
N ARG A 207 2.74 11.22 5.62
CA ARG A 207 3.61 10.25 4.92
C ARG A 207 3.17 8.80 5.11
N LEU A 208 2.50 8.47 6.22
CA LEU A 208 1.96 7.13 6.47
C LEU A 208 0.89 6.74 5.45
N PHE A 209 0.16 7.70 4.91
CA PHE A 209 -0.92 7.51 3.95
C PHE A 209 -0.46 7.69 2.49
N SER A 210 0.84 7.79 2.25
CA SER A 210 1.41 7.94 0.92
C SER A 210 1.94 6.62 0.40
N PHE A 211 1.38 6.12 -0.70
CA PHE A 211 1.93 4.95 -1.40
C PHE A 211 3.22 5.27 -2.19
N ASN A 212 3.59 6.55 -2.30
CA ASN A 212 4.85 7.03 -2.91
C ASN A 212 5.97 7.23 -1.88
N ASN A 213 5.69 6.98 -0.59
CA ASN A 213 6.66 7.11 0.49
C ASN A 213 6.86 5.75 1.18
N PRO A 214 8.11 5.32 1.46
CA PRO A 214 8.38 4.05 2.13
C PRO A 214 7.66 3.87 3.48
N ALA A 215 7.37 4.98 4.19
CA ALA A 215 6.63 4.93 5.45
C ALA A 215 5.18 4.44 5.29
N GLY A 216 4.55 4.68 4.12
CA GLY A 216 3.16 4.35 3.85
C GLY A 216 2.97 3.26 2.79
N ALA A 217 3.95 3.07 1.90
CA ALA A 217 3.87 2.11 0.81
C ALA A 217 3.85 0.65 1.30
N CYS A 218 3.08 -0.19 0.65
CA CYS A 218 3.16 -1.64 0.84
C CYS A 218 4.56 -2.12 0.47
N GLN A 219 5.23 -2.80 1.38
CA GLN A 219 6.61 -3.24 1.20
C GLN A 219 6.78 -4.29 0.09
N ARG A 220 5.75 -5.11 -0.15
CA ARG A 220 5.83 -6.17 -1.16
C ARG A 220 5.77 -5.65 -2.60
N CYS A 221 4.92 -4.66 -2.86
CA CYS A 221 4.74 -4.09 -4.19
C CYS A 221 5.30 -2.67 -4.32
N ASP A 222 5.98 -2.19 -3.29
CA ASP A 222 6.56 -0.85 -3.25
C ASP A 222 5.56 0.27 -3.64
N GLY A 223 4.30 0.12 -3.17
CA GLY A 223 3.23 1.08 -3.42
C GLY A 223 2.59 1.01 -4.81
N LEU A 224 2.90 -0.01 -5.62
CA LEU A 224 2.32 -0.17 -6.96
C LEU A 224 0.91 -0.78 -6.94
N GLY A 225 0.55 -1.53 -5.89
CA GLY A 225 -0.73 -2.24 -5.79
C GLY A 225 -0.77 -3.57 -6.54
N SER A 226 0.19 -3.80 -7.42
CA SER A 226 0.35 -5.02 -8.21
C SER A 226 1.78 -5.51 -8.16
N ILE A 227 1.99 -6.78 -8.45
CA ILE A 227 3.30 -7.39 -8.59
C ILE A 227 3.39 -8.09 -9.94
N THR A 228 4.56 -8.02 -10.52
CA THR A 228 4.88 -8.76 -11.74
C THR A 228 5.49 -10.10 -11.36
N PHE A 229 5.09 -11.18 -12.00
CA PHE A 229 5.58 -12.52 -11.74
C PHE A 229 5.70 -13.30 -13.04
N PHE A 230 6.55 -14.31 -13.05
CA PHE A 230 6.63 -15.25 -14.16
C PHE A 230 5.45 -16.21 -14.12
N ASP A 231 4.55 -16.10 -15.09
CA ASP A 231 3.31 -16.87 -15.14
C ASP A 231 3.54 -18.29 -15.65
N PRO A 232 3.32 -19.33 -14.84
CA PRO A 232 3.46 -20.71 -15.26
C PRO A 232 2.64 -21.07 -16.50
N LYS A 233 1.47 -20.42 -16.69
CA LYS A 233 0.61 -20.62 -17.87
C LYS A 233 1.22 -20.03 -19.15
N ARG A 234 2.01 -18.97 -19.03
CA ARG A 234 2.74 -18.40 -20.17
C ARG A 234 4.03 -19.15 -20.45
N ILE A 235 4.64 -19.75 -19.42
CA ILE A 235 5.85 -20.57 -19.52
C ILE A 235 5.51 -21.91 -20.19
N ALA A 236 4.51 -22.62 -19.70
CA ALA A 236 3.96 -23.83 -20.31
C ALA A 236 2.74 -23.47 -21.17
N ALA A 237 2.98 -22.73 -22.26
CA ALA A 237 1.92 -22.19 -23.11
C ALA A 237 1.12 -23.29 -23.85
N PHE A 238 1.73 -24.46 -24.08
CA PHE A 238 1.13 -25.60 -24.78
C PHE A 238 1.17 -26.84 -23.87
N PRO A 239 0.34 -26.88 -22.80
CA PRO A 239 0.39 -27.94 -21.79
C PRO A 239 -0.01 -29.32 -22.35
N GLU A 240 -0.68 -29.39 -23.49
CA GLU A 240 -0.99 -30.61 -24.24
C GLU A 240 0.23 -31.20 -24.98
N MET A 241 1.31 -30.44 -25.12
CA MET A 241 2.56 -30.94 -25.63
C MET A 241 3.41 -31.60 -24.55
N SER A 242 4.30 -32.51 -24.91
CA SER A 242 5.27 -33.06 -23.99
C SER A 242 6.43 -32.10 -23.74
N LEU A 243 7.17 -32.29 -22.64
CA LEU A 243 8.38 -31.53 -22.35
C LEU A 243 9.43 -31.72 -23.47
N ALA A 244 9.53 -32.92 -24.02
CA ALA A 244 10.43 -33.21 -25.13
C ALA A 244 10.04 -32.50 -26.43
N ALA A 245 8.74 -32.29 -26.67
CA ALA A 245 8.21 -31.60 -27.84
C ALA A 245 8.20 -30.07 -27.69
N GLY A 246 8.39 -29.53 -26.49
CA GLY A 246 8.50 -28.09 -26.21
C GLY A 246 7.31 -27.46 -25.52
N ALA A 247 6.62 -28.19 -24.64
CA ALA A 247 5.62 -27.61 -23.73
C ALA A 247 6.15 -26.36 -23.02
N ILE A 248 7.45 -26.37 -22.70
CA ILE A 248 8.19 -25.21 -22.15
C ILE A 248 9.25 -24.81 -23.18
N LYS A 249 9.08 -23.64 -23.79
CA LYS A 249 9.96 -23.13 -24.84
C LYS A 249 11.39 -22.95 -24.32
N GLY A 250 12.37 -23.54 -25.07
CA GLY A 250 13.78 -23.48 -24.73
C GLY A 250 14.24 -24.50 -23.69
N TRP A 251 13.32 -25.36 -23.22
CA TRP A 251 13.58 -26.51 -22.33
C TRP A 251 13.21 -27.83 -23.02
N ASP A 252 13.45 -27.91 -24.30
CA ASP A 252 13.15 -29.07 -25.15
C ASP A 252 14.41 -29.66 -25.74
N ARG A 253 14.27 -30.68 -26.61
CA ARG A 253 15.37 -31.39 -27.27
C ARG A 253 16.36 -30.48 -28.01
N ARG A 254 15.95 -29.27 -28.41
CA ARG A 254 16.82 -28.31 -29.12
C ARG A 254 17.82 -27.65 -28.15
N ASN A 255 17.57 -27.65 -26.87
CA ASN A 255 18.51 -27.20 -25.86
C ASN A 255 18.98 -28.37 -25.00
N GLN A 256 20.08 -28.98 -25.43
CA GLN A 256 20.62 -30.20 -24.84
C GLN A 256 20.86 -30.06 -23.32
N PHE A 257 21.35 -28.93 -22.86
CA PHE A 257 21.66 -28.73 -21.46
C PHE A 257 20.40 -28.80 -20.58
N TYR A 258 19.37 -28.03 -20.89
CA TYR A 258 18.13 -28.04 -20.12
C TYR A 258 17.34 -29.33 -20.30
N PHE A 259 17.38 -29.91 -21.49
CA PHE A 259 16.70 -31.17 -21.75
C PHE A 259 17.26 -32.34 -20.92
N GLN A 260 18.59 -32.41 -20.75
CA GLN A 260 19.23 -33.39 -19.87
C GLN A 260 18.81 -33.24 -18.42
N MET A 261 18.58 -32.02 -17.96
CA MET A 261 18.01 -31.77 -16.60
C MET A 261 16.58 -32.28 -16.51
N LEU A 262 15.74 -32.05 -17.52
CA LEU A 262 14.38 -32.60 -17.54
C LEU A 262 14.37 -34.13 -17.58
N GLN A 263 15.31 -34.78 -18.28
CA GLN A 263 15.47 -36.25 -18.26
C GLN A 263 15.85 -36.75 -16.85
N GLY A 264 16.73 -36.04 -16.15
CA GLY A 264 17.05 -36.37 -14.75
C GLY A 264 15.85 -36.26 -13.82
N LEU A 265 15.02 -35.24 -14.02
CA LEU A 265 13.75 -35.10 -13.28
C LEU A 265 12.78 -36.25 -13.60
N ALA A 266 12.61 -36.58 -14.87
CA ALA A 266 11.73 -37.66 -15.30
C ALA A 266 12.15 -39.02 -14.69
N ALA A 267 13.45 -39.29 -14.64
CA ALA A 267 13.97 -40.49 -13.98
C ALA A 267 13.75 -40.50 -12.47
N HIS A 268 13.88 -39.31 -11.79
CA HIS A 268 13.73 -39.21 -10.36
C HIS A 268 12.27 -39.33 -9.90
N TYR A 269 11.36 -38.60 -10.60
CA TYR A 269 9.93 -38.57 -10.25
C TYR A 269 9.10 -39.65 -10.96
N GLY A 270 9.72 -40.46 -11.82
CA GLY A 270 9.07 -41.60 -12.46
C GLY A 270 8.00 -41.23 -13.49
N PHE A 271 8.18 -40.14 -14.23
CA PHE A 271 7.23 -39.72 -15.28
C PHE A 271 7.82 -39.89 -16.68
N ASP A 272 6.94 -40.05 -17.69
CA ASP A 272 7.34 -40.09 -19.10
C ASP A 272 7.51 -38.64 -19.64
N ILE A 273 8.70 -38.31 -20.12
CA ILE A 273 9.03 -37.01 -20.69
C ILE A 273 8.32 -36.73 -22.03
N GLU A 274 7.79 -37.81 -22.67
CA GLU A 274 7.01 -37.73 -23.93
C GLU A 274 5.50 -37.61 -23.67
N ALA A 275 5.05 -37.77 -22.40
CA ALA A 275 3.67 -37.55 -22.05
C ALA A 275 3.31 -36.04 -22.05
N PRO A 276 2.06 -35.66 -22.36
CA PRO A 276 1.58 -34.27 -22.26
C PRO A 276 1.87 -33.67 -20.88
N PHE A 277 2.33 -32.42 -20.83
CA PHE A 277 2.72 -31.76 -19.57
C PHE A 277 1.56 -31.67 -18.58
N ASN A 278 0.33 -31.47 -19.05
CA ASN A 278 -0.88 -31.42 -18.21
C ASN A 278 -1.28 -32.78 -17.63
N GLU A 279 -0.82 -33.88 -18.21
CA GLU A 279 -1.07 -35.24 -17.73
C GLU A 279 -0.01 -35.77 -16.75
N LEU A 280 1.11 -35.04 -16.60
CA LEU A 280 2.14 -35.37 -15.63
C LEU A 280 1.59 -35.28 -14.19
N PRO A 281 2.10 -36.12 -13.27
CA PRO A 281 1.78 -36.01 -11.85
C PRO A 281 2.01 -34.58 -11.33
N GLU A 282 1.14 -34.11 -10.43
CA GLU A 282 1.22 -32.74 -9.88
C GLU A 282 2.60 -32.46 -9.27
N GLU A 283 3.16 -33.42 -8.53
CA GLU A 283 4.49 -33.31 -7.94
C GLU A 283 5.58 -33.08 -9.00
N ALA A 284 5.51 -33.80 -10.12
CA ALA A 284 6.43 -33.65 -11.24
C ALA A 284 6.28 -32.26 -11.90
N ARG A 285 5.05 -31.81 -12.12
CA ARG A 285 4.78 -30.46 -12.67
C ARG A 285 5.32 -29.36 -11.76
N GLN A 286 5.09 -29.48 -10.45
CA GLN A 286 5.60 -28.54 -9.44
C GLN A 286 7.14 -28.54 -9.41
N ALA A 287 7.76 -29.73 -9.46
CA ALA A 287 9.21 -29.84 -9.49
C ALA A 287 9.80 -29.22 -10.76
N VAL A 288 9.19 -29.42 -11.93
CA VAL A 288 9.61 -28.80 -13.19
C VAL A 288 9.51 -27.27 -13.12
N LEU A 289 8.39 -26.75 -12.63
CA LEU A 289 8.14 -25.30 -12.58
C LEU A 289 8.94 -24.61 -11.50
N TYR A 290 8.93 -25.13 -10.26
CA TYR A 290 9.42 -24.42 -9.09
C TYR A 290 10.66 -25.06 -8.43
N GLY A 291 11.12 -26.20 -8.96
CA GLY A 291 12.31 -26.88 -8.46
C GLY A 291 12.06 -27.99 -7.46
N SER A 292 13.12 -28.74 -7.16
CA SER A 292 13.09 -29.89 -6.22
C SER A 292 13.29 -29.51 -4.77
N GLY A 293 13.30 -28.21 -4.45
CA GLY A 293 13.54 -27.72 -3.08
C GLY A 293 14.92 -28.14 -2.56
N LYS A 294 14.97 -28.93 -1.49
CA LYS A 294 16.22 -29.47 -0.90
C LYS A 294 16.62 -30.84 -1.43
N THR A 295 15.77 -31.46 -2.25
CA THR A 295 16.02 -32.81 -2.78
C THR A 295 17.09 -32.75 -3.87
N ALA A 296 18.22 -33.40 -3.63
CA ALA A 296 19.28 -33.56 -4.63
C ALA A 296 18.85 -34.61 -5.66
N ILE A 297 18.98 -34.25 -6.93
CA ILE A 297 18.64 -35.11 -8.07
C ILE A 297 19.91 -35.41 -8.85
N ARG A 298 20.02 -36.64 -9.33
CA ARG A 298 21.14 -37.09 -10.13
C ARG A 298 20.93 -36.73 -11.60
N PHE A 299 21.76 -35.82 -12.11
CA PHE A 299 21.75 -35.42 -13.50
C PHE A 299 22.94 -35.99 -14.26
N THR A 300 22.70 -36.48 -15.47
CA THR A 300 23.75 -36.95 -16.40
C THR A 300 23.87 -35.92 -17.48
N TYR A 301 25.05 -35.31 -17.61
CA TYR A 301 25.36 -34.32 -18.62
C TYR A 301 26.31 -34.93 -19.66
N VAL A 302 26.02 -34.69 -20.93
CA VAL A 302 26.90 -35.06 -22.05
C VAL A 302 27.57 -33.78 -22.53
N GLY A 303 28.89 -33.70 -22.38
CA GLY A 303 29.68 -32.57 -22.88
C GLY A 303 29.95 -32.64 -24.39
N GLU A 304 30.45 -31.53 -24.95
CA GLU A 304 30.72 -31.36 -26.41
C GLU A 304 31.61 -32.43 -27.05
N ARG A 305 32.39 -33.18 -26.23
CA ARG A 305 33.27 -34.26 -26.70
C ARG A 305 32.68 -35.66 -26.46
N GLY A 306 31.36 -35.76 -26.20
CA GLY A 306 30.68 -37.03 -25.95
C GLY A 306 30.99 -37.70 -24.60
N LYS A 307 31.79 -37.09 -23.73
CA LYS A 307 32.04 -37.58 -22.39
C LYS A 307 30.86 -37.22 -21.48
N SER A 308 30.24 -38.25 -20.87
CA SER A 308 29.21 -38.05 -19.86
C SER A 308 29.80 -37.87 -18.46
N TYR A 309 29.24 -37.01 -17.68
CA TYR A 309 29.55 -36.87 -16.25
C TYR A 309 28.24 -36.74 -15.48
N VAL A 310 28.26 -37.21 -14.24
CA VAL A 310 27.11 -37.21 -13.35
C VAL A 310 27.33 -36.16 -12.25
N LYS A 311 26.30 -35.38 -11.96
CA LYS A 311 26.32 -34.42 -10.89
C LYS A 311 25.00 -34.51 -10.10
N GLU A 312 25.11 -34.51 -8.78
CA GLU A 312 23.95 -34.45 -7.87
C GLU A 312 23.78 -33.04 -7.30
N HIS A 313 22.63 -32.45 -7.52
CA HIS A 313 22.25 -31.15 -6.95
C HIS A 313 20.73 -30.99 -6.99
N ALA A 314 20.21 -30.03 -6.21
CA ALA A 314 18.81 -29.65 -6.31
C ALA A 314 18.53 -29.00 -7.66
N PHE A 315 17.36 -29.26 -8.23
CA PHE A 315 16.89 -28.59 -9.44
C PHE A 315 16.30 -27.22 -9.08
N GLU A 316 16.74 -26.17 -9.74
CA GLU A 316 16.32 -24.79 -9.49
C GLU A 316 14.84 -24.56 -9.82
N GLY A 317 14.31 -25.20 -10.86
CA GLY A 317 13.00 -24.93 -11.43
C GLY A 317 13.04 -23.93 -12.59
N VAL A 318 12.08 -24.04 -13.50
CA VAL A 318 12.00 -23.15 -14.67
C VAL A 318 11.68 -21.72 -14.27
N VAL A 319 10.70 -21.52 -13.38
CA VAL A 319 10.29 -20.18 -12.90
C VAL A 319 11.44 -19.46 -12.20
N PRO A 320 12.09 -20.02 -11.17
CA PRO A 320 13.24 -19.38 -10.52
C PRO A 320 14.43 -19.14 -11.48
N ASN A 321 14.66 -20.06 -12.44
CA ASN A 321 15.68 -19.85 -13.45
C ASN A 321 15.41 -18.63 -14.34
N LEU A 322 14.17 -18.45 -14.79
CA LEU A 322 13.76 -17.29 -15.58
C LEU A 322 13.82 -16.00 -14.76
N GLU A 323 13.40 -16.02 -13.50
CA GLU A 323 13.49 -14.89 -12.56
C GLU A 323 14.94 -14.45 -12.37
N ARG A 324 15.84 -15.38 -12.07
CA ARG A 324 17.26 -15.12 -11.91
C ARG A 324 17.87 -14.54 -13.18
N ARG A 325 17.62 -15.17 -14.33
CA ARG A 325 18.13 -14.70 -15.64
C ARG A 325 17.62 -13.31 -16.00
N HIS A 326 16.34 -13.01 -15.73
CA HIS A 326 15.78 -11.69 -15.98
C HIS A 326 16.42 -10.62 -15.09
N LYS A 327 16.77 -10.98 -13.85
CA LYS A 327 17.43 -10.07 -12.89
C LYS A 327 18.91 -9.85 -13.23
N GLU A 328 19.62 -10.90 -13.64
CA GLU A 328 21.08 -10.88 -13.82
C GLU A 328 21.50 -10.41 -15.21
N THR A 329 20.62 -10.46 -16.22
CA THR A 329 21.00 -10.07 -17.59
C THR A 329 21.05 -8.56 -17.76
N ASP A 330 22.09 -8.06 -18.40
CA ASP A 330 22.20 -6.66 -18.85
C ASP A 330 21.70 -6.45 -20.29
N SER A 331 21.44 -7.55 -21.04
CA SER A 331 20.99 -7.48 -22.43
C SER A 331 19.51 -7.07 -22.53
N PRO A 332 19.19 -5.93 -23.18
CA PRO A 332 17.81 -5.51 -23.42
C PRO A 332 16.99 -6.55 -24.19
N VAL A 333 17.61 -7.21 -25.17
CA VAL A 333 16.96 -8.24 -26.01
C VAL A 333 16.54 -9.44 -25.16
N VAL A 334 17.42 -9.91 -24.27
CA VAL A 334 17.09 -11.02 -23.36
C VAL A 334 16.02 -10.62 -22.35
N LYS A 335 16.06 -9.40 -21.82
CA LYS A 335 15.00 -8.87 -20.93
C LYS A 335 13.65 -8.86 -21.64
N GLU A 336 13.60 -8.38 -22.87
CA GLU A 336 12.37 -8.34 -23.68
C GLU A 336 11.82 -9.74 -23.97
N GLU A 337 12.69 -10.70 -24.33
CA GLU A 337 12.29 -12.10 -24.53
C GLU A 337 11.73 -12.73 -23.26
N LEU A 338 12.37 -12.51 -22.11
CA LEU A 338 11.91 -13.04 -20.83
C LEU A 338 10.64 -12.33 -20.36
N ALA A 339 10.45 -11.04 -20.68
CA ALA A 339 9.26 -10.27 -20.33
C ALA A 339 7.96 -10.84 -20.90
N LYS A 340 8.04 -11.62 -21.99
CA LYS A 340 6.87 -12.31 -22.58
C LYS A 340 6.20 -13.30 -21.63
N TYR A 341 6.96 -13.84 -20.68
CA TYR A 341 6.47 -14.78 -19.67
C TYR A 341 5.96 -14.08 -18.39
N LEU A 342 6.17 -12.76 -18.30
CA LEU A 342 5.70 -11.98 -17.16
C LEU A 342 4.20 -11.71 -17.27
N ASN A 343 3.53 -11.79 -16.14
CA ASN A 343 2.15 -11.36 -15.95
C ASN A 343 2.05 -10.47 -14.72
N THR A 344 0.98 -9.73 -14.61
CA THR A 344 0.75 -8.84 -13.48
C THR A 344 -0.46 -9.34 -12.70
N GLN A 345 -0.32 -9.41 -11.39
CA GLN A 345 -1.43 -9.71 -10.50
C GLN A 345 -1.53 -8.67 -9.39
N GLN A 346 -2.71 -8.57 -8.81
CA GLN A 346 -2.92 -7.76 -7.63
C GLN A 346 -1.98 -8.21 -6.51
N CYS A 347 -1.37 -7.27 -5.80
CA CYS A 347 -0.47 -7.59 -4.70
C CYS A 347 -1.23 -8.34 -3.59
N PRO A 348 -0.84 -9.56 -3.21
CA PRO A 348 -1.56 -10.34 -2.22
C PRO A 348 -1.53 -9.74 -0.81
N ASP A 349 -0.49 -8.95 -0.47
CA ASP A 349 -0.37 -8.35 0.85
C ASP A 349 -1.26 -7.13 1.03
N CYS A 350 -1.29 -6.23 0.05
CA CYS A 350 -2.11 -5.03 0.13
C CYS A 350 -3.43 -5.12 -0.64
N GLN A 351 -3.66 -6.19 -1.40
CA GLN A 351 -4.87 -6.38 -2.18
C GLN A 351 -5.21 -5.16 -3.06
N GLY A 352 -4.20 -4.61 -3.73
CA GLY A 352 -4.34 -3.46 -4.63
C GLY A 352 -4.39 -2.09 -3.95
N THR A 353 -4.51 -2.00 -2.64
CA THR A 353 -4.64 -0.72 -1.91
C THR A 353 -3.37 0.13 -1.92
N ARG A 354 -2.23 -0.42 -2.34
CA ARG A 354 -0.90 0.22 -2.41
C ARG A 354 -0.28 0.56 -1.06
N LEU A 355 -1.05 0.55 0.03
CA LEU A 355 -0.65 0.99 1.36
C LEU A 355 -0.26 -0.20 2.26
N ARG A 356 0.61 0.08 3.21
CA ARG A 356 0.95 -0.86 4.27
C ARG A 356 -0.21 -1.06 5.24
N ARG A 357 -0.14 -2.14 6.01
CA ARG A 357 -1.23 -2.61 6.88
C ARG A 357 -1.70 -1.55 7.87
N GLU A 358 -0.78 -0.83 8.49
CA GLU A 358 -1.06 0.18 9.49
C GLU A 358 -1.90 1.33 8.93
N ALA A 359 -1.55 1.80 7.73
CA ALA A 359 -2.28 2.88 7.06
C ALA A 359 -3.69 2.47 6.62
N ARG A 360 -3.89 1.20 6.28
CA ARG A 360 -5.18 0.68 5.83
C ARG A 360 -6.25 0.60 6.92
N HIS A 361 -5.82 0.57 8.19
CA HIS A 361 -6.71 0.45 9.34
C HIS A 361 -6.86 1.76 10.12
N VAL A 362 -6.59 2.88 9.47
CA VAL A 362 -6.97 4.20 9.98
C VAL A 362 -8.24 4.65 9.27
N LEU A 363 -9.26 5.01 10.03
CA LEU A 363 -10.59 5.31 9.51
C LEU A 363 -10.98 6.77 9.75
N VAL A 364 -11.68 7.36 8.80
CA VAL A 364 -12.40 8.63 8.93
C VAL A 364 -13.87 8.37 8.63
N ALA A 365 -14.77 8.64 9.58
CA ALA A 365 -16.18 8.26 9.47
C ALA A 365 -16.37 6.80 9.00
N ARG A 366 -15.61 5.87 9.59
CA ARG A 366 -15.59 4.44 9.29
C ARG A 366 -15.07 4.07 7.91
N GLN A 367 -14.51 5.00 7.14
CA GLN A 367 -13.94 4.73 5.82
C GLN A 367 -12.41 4.78 5.85
N PRO A 368 -11.69 3.76 5.38
CA PRO A 368 -10.26 3.85 5.16
C PRO A 368 -9.94 4.66 3.90
N ILE A 369 -8.76 5.30 3.86
CA ILE A 369 -8.36 6.17 2.75
C ILE A 369 -8.44 5.52 1.38
N TYR A 370 -8.09 4.25 1.25
CA TYR A 370 -8.13 3.54 -0.02
C TYR A 370 -9.58 3.31 -0.50
N ALA A 371 -10.53 3.07 0.40
CA ALA A 371 -11.93 2.90 0.04
C ALA A 371 -12.53 4.21 -0.46
N LEU A 372 -12.22 5.34 0.19
CA LEU A 372 -12.62 6.66 -0.31
C LEU A 372 -12.00 6.97 -1.67
N SER A 373 -10.73 6.59 -1.87
CA SER A 373 -10.04 6.81 -3.14
C SER A 373 -10.63 5.96 -4.29
N ALA A 374 -11.22 4.82 -3.98
CA ALA A 374 -11.85 3.91 -4.94
C ALA A 374 -13.29 4.31 -5.30
N LEU A 375 -13.92 5.23 -4.55
CA LEU A 375 -15.26 5.73 -4.89
C LEU A 375 -15.22 6.51 -6.21
N GLN A 376 -16.33 6.48 -6.95
CA GLN A 376 -16.55 7.42 -8.04
C GLN A 376 -16.52 8.86 -7.50
N LEU A 377 -16.01 9.81 -8.29
CA LEU A 377 -15.82 11.20 -7.84
C LEU A 377 -17.13 11.84 -7.35
N GLY A 378 -18.26 11.50 -8.00
CA GLY A 378 -19.58 11.95 -7.55
C GLY A 378 -19.96 11.39 -6.17
N ASP A 379 -19.62 10.13 -5.89
CA ASP A 379 -19.87 9.50 -4.57
C ASP A 379 -18.92 10.04 -3.51
N ALA A 380 -17.65 10.23 -3.86
CA ALA A 380 -16.66 10.84 -2.99
C ALA A 380 -17.09 12.27 -2.59
N MET A 381 -17.59 13.06 -3.54
CA MET A 381 -18.12 14.41 -3.27
C MET A 381 -19.29 14.33 -2.27
N ARG A 382 -20.27 13.44 -2.50
CA ARG A 382 -21.40 13.24 -1.58
C ARG A 382 -20.97 12.81 -0.18
N PHE A 383 -19.93 11.99 -0.08
CA PHE A 383 -19.36 11.60 1.21
C PHE A 383 -18.85 12.83 1.98
N PHE A 384 -18.06 13.69 1.33
CA PHE A 384 -17.49 14.88 1.98
C PHE A 384 -18.55 15.94 2.31
N ASP A 385 -19.54 16.15 1.45
CA ASP A 385 -20.66 17.09 1.69
C ASP A 385 -21.53 16.65 2.89
N ASN A 386 -21.59 15.34 3.17
CA ASN A 386 -22.34 14.78 4.31
C ASN A 386 -21.46 14.41 5.50
N LEU A 387 -20.17 14.72 5.49
CA LEU A 387 -19.24 14.36 6.55
C LEU A 387 -19.57 15.13 7.83
N LYS A 388 -20.10 14.42 8.83
CA LYS A 388 -20.41 14.96 10.15
C LYS A 388 -19.45 14.37 11.17
N LEU A 389 -18.72 15.23 11.84
CA LEU A 389 -17.81 14.91 12.92
C LEU A 389 -18.22 15.71 14.15
N SER A 390 -17.69 15.37 15.31
CA SER A 390 -18.00 16.06 16.56
C SER A 390 -16.76 16.70 17.21
N GLY A 391 -16.97 17.76 17.98
CA GLY A 391 -15.93 18.41 18.77
C GLY A 391 -14.80 19.05 17.94
N ALA A 392 -13.59 19.06 18.49
CA ALA A 392 -12.42 19.69 17.88
C ALA A 392 -12.05 19.10 16.51
N ARG A 393 -12.39 17.83 16.24
CA ARG A 393 -12.15 17.18 14.95
C ARG A 393 -12.95 17.81 13.81
N GLN A 394 -14.17 18.32 14.10
CA GLN A 394 -14.99 18.97 13.08
C GLN A 394 -14.33 20.24 12.55
N ALA A 395 -13.80 21.11 13.41
CA ALA A 395 -13.17 22.35 12.97
C ALA A 395 -11.91 22.12 12.11
N ILE A 396 -11.16 21.06 12.41
CA ILE A 396 -9.98 20.68 11.61
C ILE A 396 -10.42 20.07 10.27
N ALA A 397 -11.40 19.19 10.30
CA ALA A 397 -11.90 18.49 9.13
C ALA A 397 -12.58 19.43 8.14
N GLU A 398 -13.36 20.40 8.61
CA GLU A 398 -14.16 21.30 7.80
C GLU A 398 -13.33 22.06 6.76
N LYS A 399 -12.17 22.57 7.15
CA LYS A 399 -11.25 23.27 6.22
C LYS A 399 -10.68 22.33 5.16
N ILE A 400 -10.21 21.14 5.58
CA ILE A 400 -9.59 20.17 4.68
C ILE A 400 -10.64 19.55 3.76
N ALA A 401 -11.80 19.17 4.31
CA ALA A 401 -12.90 18.61 3.55
C ALA A 401 -13.47 19.62 2.53
N GLY A 402 -13.54 20.90 2.91
CA GLY A 402 -13.93 21.97 1.99
C GLY A 402 -13.02 22.05 0.76
N GLU A 403 -11.70 21.96 0.97
CA GLU A 403 -10.74 21.93 -0.14
C GLU A 403 -10.89 20.68 -1.03
N ILE A 404 -11.14 19.53 -0.41
CA ILE A 404 -11.40 18.28 -1.14
C ILE A 404 -12.70 18.40 -1.95
N SER A 405 -13.80 18.85 -1.32
CA SER A 405 -15.11 19.03 -1.99
C SER A 405 -15.03 20.01 -3.16
N ASN A 406 -14.31 21.11 -3.00
CA ASN A 406 -14.13 22.08 -4.08
C ASN A 406 -13.42 21.44 -5.30
N ARG A 407 -12.32 20.72 -5.07
CA ARG A 407 -11.58 20.05 -6.16
C ARG A 407 -12.39 18.92 -6.80
N LEU A 408 -13.13 18.15 -6.00
CA LEU A 408 -14.04 17.10 -6.51
C LEU A 408 -15.14 17.72 -7.37
N ARG A 409 -15.71 18.85 -6.94
CA ARG A 409 -16.76 19.55 -7.69
C ARG A 409 -16.26 19.96 -9.07
N PHE A 410 -15.05 20.52 -9.18
CA PHE A 410 -14.50 20.85 -10.49
C PHE A 410 -14.35 19.64 -11.41
N LEU A 411 -13.93 18.50 -10.88
CA LEU A 411 -13.83 17.26 -11.66
C LEU A 411 -15.20 16.75 -12.11
N VAL A 412 -16.20 16.83 -11.25
CA VAL A 412 -17.59 16.46 -11.57
C VAL A 412 -18.19 17.43 -12.61
N ASP A 413 -17.92 18.73 -12.46
CA ASP A 413 -18.41 19.76 -13.38
C ASP A 413 -17.85 19.60 -14.81
N VAL A 414 -16.65 19.00 -14.97
CA VAL A 414 -16.08 18.67 -16.30
C VAL A 414 -16.53 17.30 -16.83
N GLY A 415 -17.52 16.66 -16.17
CA GLY A 415 -18.08 15.39 -16.64
C GLY A 415 -17.18 14.17 -16.35
N LEU A 416 -16.36 14.20 -15.27
CA LEU A 416 -15.50 13.11 -14.85
C LEU A 416 -16.04 12.37 -13.60
N ASP A 417 -17.31 12.51 -13.28
CA ASP A 417 -17.96 11.95 -12.09
C ASP A 417 -17.86 10.43 -11.99
N TYR A 418 -17.69 9.73 -13.11
CA TYR A 418 -17.51 8.27 -13.20
C TYR A 418 -16.10 7.76 -12.86
N LEU A 419 -15.09 8.63 -12.86
CA LEU A 419 -13.73 8.25 -12.49
C LEU A 419 -13.60 8.08 -10.98
N SER A 420 -12.52 7.38 -10.55
CA SER A 420 -12.13 7.30 -9.15
C SER A 420 -10.76 7.95 -8.91
N LEU A 421 -10.47 8.36 -7.66
CA LEU A 421 -9.21 8.99 -7.31
C LEU A 421 -8.01 8.03 -7.41
N ASP A 422 -8.23 6.74 -7.23
CA ASP A 422 -7.19 5.70 -7.33
C ASP A 422 -6.91 5.26 -8.77
N ARG A 423 -7.72 5.71 -9.75
CA ARG A 423 -7.50 5.41 -11.16
C ARG A 423 -6.12 5.83 -11.60
N SER A 424 -5.37 4.92 -12.18
CA SER A 424 -4.02 5.17 -12.66
C SER A 424 -4.02 6.14 -13.84
N ALA A 425 -3.14 7.15 -13.79
CA ALA A 425 -3.09 8.21 -14.78
C ALA A 425 -2.71 7.75 -16.20
N ASP A 426 -1.97 6.63 -16.32
CA ASP A 426 -1.59 6.02 -17.58
C ASP A 426 -2.75 5.30 -18.30
N THR A 427 -3.87 5.06 -17.59
CA THR A 427 -5.09 4.44 -18.15
C THR A 427 -6.12 5.45 -18.64
N LEU A 428 -5.85 6.74 -18.48
CA LEU A 428 -6.75 7.82 -18.89
C LEU A 428 -6.66 8.06 -20.39
N SER A 429 -7.79 8.38 -21.00
CA SER A 429 -7.82 8.91 -22.36
C SER A 429 -7.21 10.32 -22.43
N GLY A 430 -6.83 10.79 -23.62
CA GLY A 430 -6.32 12.13 -23.82
C GLY A 430 -7.27 13.22 -23.30
N GLY A 431 -8.55 13.10 -23.62
CA GLY A 431 -9.58 14.03 -23.17
C GLY A 431 -9.83 14.01 -21.65
N GLU A 432 -9.81 12.81 -21.01
CA GLU A 432 -9.88 12.72 -19.53
C GLU A 432 -8.70 13.40 -18.86
N SER A 433 -7.49 13.16 -19.37
CA SER A 433 -6.26 13.77 -18.85
C SER A 433 -6.27 15.30 -18.99
N GLN A 434 -6.73 15.81 -20.11
CA GLN A 434 -6.87 17.24 -20.38
C GLN A 434 -7.86 17.88 -19.40
N ARG A 435 -9.06 17.28 -19.22
CA ARG A 435 -10.07 17.79 -18.29
C ARG A 435 -9.61 17.75 -16.84
N ILE A 436 -8.87 16.70 -16.42
CA ILE A 436 -8.28 16.64 -15.08
C ILE A 436 -7.31 17.82 -14.87
N ARG A 437 -6.45 18.11 -15.85
CA ARG A 437 -5.52 19.24 -15.76
C ARG A 437 -6.27 20.56 -15.69
N LEU A 438 -7.29 20.72 -16.53
CA LEU A 438 -8.13 21.93 -16.54
C LEU A 438 -8.80 22.14 -15.17
N ALA A 439 -9.46 21.11 -14.63
CA ALA A 439 -10.11 21.16 -13.31
C ALA A 439 -9.10 21.49 -12.19
N SER A 440 -7.88 20.94 -12.25
CA SER A 440 -6.82 21.22 -11.27
C SER A 440 -6.33 22.67 -11.34
N GLN A 441 -6.23 23.25 -12.53
CA GLN A 441 -5.82 24.65 -12.71
C GLN A 441 -6.87 25.63 -12.19
N ILE A 442 -8.16 25.36 -12.43
CA ILE A 442 -9.26 26.15 -11.88
C ILE A 442 -9.26 26.11 -10.36
N GLY A 443 -9.06 24.91 -9.80
CA GLY A 443 -8.96 24.70 -8.35
C GLY A 443 -7.80 25.46 -7.69
N SER A 444 -6.79 25.88 -8.46
CA SER A 444 -5.68 26.70 -7.95
C SER A 444 -6.03 28.17 -7.70
N GLY A 445 -7.17 28.66 -8.24
CA GLY A 445 -7.63 30.04 -8.05
C GLY A 445 -6.72 31.11 -8.70
N LEU A 446 -5.90 30.72 -9.68
CA LEU A 446 -5.01 31.64 -10.40
C LEU A 446 -5.83 32.66 -11.20
N THR A 447 -5.43 33.94 -11.14
CA THR A 447 -6.03 35.08 -11.86
C THR A 447 -4.96 35.78 -12.72
N GLY A 448 -5.36 36.40 -13.80
CA GLY A 448 -4.46 37.13 -14.71
C GLY A 448 -3.59 36.18 -15.56
N VAL A 449 -4.02 34.95 -15.77
CA VAL A 449 -3.33 33.91 -16.56
C VAL A 449 -4.04 33.75 -17.91
N MET A 450 -3.29 33.42 -18.95
CA MET A 450 -3.81 33.03 -20.26
C MET A 450 -3.83 31.53 -20.40
N TYR A 451 -5.02 30.93 -20.48
CA TYR A 451 -5.19 29.49 -20.73
C TYR A 451 -5.35 29.26 -22.23
N VAL A 452 -4.57 28.31 -22.75
CA VAL A 452 -4.65 27.87 -24.16
C VAL A 452 -5.05 26.39 -24.16
N LEU A 453 -6.21 26.11 -24.74
CA LEU A 453 -6.79 24.74 -24.79
C LEU A 453 -6.92 24.31 -26.25
N ASP A 454 -6.57 23.05 -26.50
CA ASP A 454 -6.67 22.42 -27.82
C ASP A 454 -7.76 21.35 -27.79
N GLU A 455 -8.86 21.56 -28.52
CA GLU A 455 -10.03 20.70 -28.66
C GLU A 455 -10.56 20.12 -27.31
N PRO A 456 -10.85 20.95 -26.29
CA PRO A 456 -11.25 20.46 -24.97
C PRO A 456 -12.60 19.72 -24.96
N SER A 457 -13.46 19.89 -25.98
CA SER A 457 -14.75 19.23 -26.14
C SER A 457 -14.65 17.80 -26.72
N ILE A 458 -13.46 17.40 -27.18
CA ILE A 458 -13.30 16.11 -27.87
C ILE A 458 -13.74 14.92 -27.03
N GLY A 459 -14.59 14.07 -27.62
CA GLY A 459 -15.13 12.88 -26.96
C GLY A 459 -16.15 13.14 -25.85
N LEU A 460 -16.66 14.38 -25.72
CA LEU A 460 -17.75 14.70 -24.83
C LEU A 460 -19.11 14.42 -25.45
N HIS A 461 -20.05 13.96 -24.62
CA HIS A 461 -21.45 14.01 -24.97
C HIS A 461 -21.97 15.45 -24.87
N GLN A 462 -22.95 15.82 -25.68
CA GLN A 462 -23.51 17.20 -25.76
C GLN A 462 -23.84 17.81 -24.37
N ARG A 463 -24.37 17.01 -23.46
CA ARG A 463 -24.67 17.42 -22.08
C ARG A 463 -23.42 17.85 -21.28
N ASP A 464 -22.31 17.17 -21.49
CA ASP A 464 -21.07 17.42 -20.76
C ASP A 464 -20.30 18.60 -21.39
N ASN A 465 -20.52 18.83 -22.71
CA ASN A 465 -20.00 19.99 -23.42
C ASN A 465 -20.53 21.31 -22.82
N THR A 466 -21.82 21.39 -22.52
CA THR A 466 -22.41 22.57 -21.86
C THR A 466 -21.73 22.88 -20.53
N ARG A 467 -21.46 21.87 -19.71
CA ARG A 467 -20.76 22.01 -18.42
C ARG A 467 -19.33 22.51 -18.59
N LEU A 468 -18.61 21.99 -19.60
CA LEU A 468 -17.27 22.45 -19.94
C LEU A 468 -17.29 23.95 -20.33
N LEU A 469 -18.21 24.36 -21.19
CA LEU A 469 -18.35 25.76 -21.63
C LEU A 469 -18.66 26.69 -20.46
N ASP A 470 -19.55 26.32 -19.57
CA ASP A 470 -19.88 27.11 -18.38
C ASP A 470 -18.65 27.27 -17.47
N MET A 471 -17.84 26.24 -17.37
CA MET A 471 -16.61 26.26 -16.58
C MET A 471 -15.54 27.15 -17.24
N LEU A 472 -15.37 27.12 -18.58
CA LEU A 472 -14.46 28.01 -19.29
C LEU A 472 -14.88 29.50 -19.15
N LYS A 473 -16.18 29.76 -19.15
CA LYS A 473 -16.72 31.11 -18.85
C LYS A 473 -16.37 31.55 -17.44
N ARG A 474 -16.52 30.67 -16.43
CA ARG A 474 -16.10 30.98 -15.05
C ARG A 474 -14.62 31.32 -14.95
N LEU A 475 -13.75 30.54 -15.66
CA LEU A 475 -12.31 30.86 -15.73
C LEU A 475 -12.06 32.29 -16.24
N ARG A 476 -12.75 32.69 -17.31
CA ARG A 476 -12.71 34.03 -17.85
C ARG A 476 -13.19 35.07 -16.82
N ASP A 477 -14.35 34.81 -16.19
CA ASP A 477 -15.02 35.75 -15.30
C ASP A 477 -14.24 36.07 -14.02
N ILE A 478 -13.33 35.16 -13.59
CA ILE A 478 -12.40 35.42 -12.47
C ILE A 478 -11.15 36.25 -12.89
N GLY A 479 -11.08 36.71 -14.15
CA GLY A 479 -10.03 37.61 -14.63
C GLY A 479 -8.92 36.95 -15.42
N ASN A 480 -9.19 35.80 -16.07
CA ASN A 480 -8.25 35.13 -16.97
C ASN A 480 -8.62 35.36 -18.44
N SER A 481 -7.65 35.14 -19.32
CA SER A 481 -7.87 35.01 -20.76
C SER A 481 -7.95 33.54 -21.13
N VAL A 482 -8.97 33.14 -21.91
CA VAL A 482 -9.15 31.74 -22.32
C VAL A 482 -9.17 31.69 -23.85
N ILE A 483 -8.15 31.04 -24.42
CA ILE A 483 -8.03 30.79 -25.85
C ILE A 483 -8.33 29.32 -26.10
N VAL A 484 -9.27 29.06 -27.00
CA VAL A 484 -9.70 27.67 -27.27
C VAL A 484 -9.61 27.45 -28.79
N VAL A 485 -8.92 26.38 -29.17
CA VAL A 485 -8.97 25.86 -30.55
C VAL A 485 -10.09 24.83 -30.56
N GLU A 486 -11.13 25.04 -31.35
CA GLU A 486 -12.33 24.19 -31.36
C GLU A 486 -12.97 24.09 -32.73
N HIS A 487 -13.65 22.98 -32.96
CA HIS A 487 -14.48 22.72 -34.15
C HIS A 487 -15.96 22.55 -33.77
N ASP A 488 -16.27 22.50 -32.48
CA ASP A 488 -17.63 22.36 -31.96
C ASP A 488 -18.43 23.65 -32.15
N HIS A 489 -19.61 23.52 -32.76
CA HIS A 489 -20.47 24.67 -33.05
C HIS A 489 -20.91 25.41 -31.79
N ASP A 490 -21.25 24.67 -30.72
CA ASP A 490 -21.72 25.27 -29.46
C ASP A 490 -20.58 26.06 -28.78
N ALA A 491 -19.35 25.54 -28.83
CA ALA A 491 -18.17 26.23 -28.32
C ALA A 491 -17.92 27.56 -29.06
N ILE A 492 -18.00 27.58 -30.41
CA ILE A 492 -17.82 28.74 -31.23
C ILE A 492 -18.92 29.79 -30.94
N MET A 493 -20.17 29.37 -30.80
CA MET A 493 -21.29 30.28 -30.50
C MET A 493 -21.26 30.89 -29.09
N HIS A 494 -20.50 30.26 -28.16
CA HIS A 494 -20.35 30.76 -26.78
C HIS A 494 -19.10 31.63 -26.57
N ALA A 495 -18.25 31.76 -27.58
CA ALA A 495 -17.05 32.58 -27.52
C ALA A 495 -17.38 34.11 -27.55
N ASP A 496 -16.60 34.91 -26.83
CA ASP A 496 -16.73 36.36 -26.87
C ASP A 496 -16.15 36.92 -28.19
N HIS A 497 -15.10 36.28 -28.70
CA HIS A 497 -14.43 36.59 -29.95
C HIS A 497 -14.08 35.30 -30.71
N VAL A 498 -14.29 35.32 -32.00
CA VAL A 498 -13.92 34.22 -32.91
C VAL A 498 -12.86 34.74 -33.88
N VAL A 499 -11.79 33.96 -34.02
CA VAL A 499 -10.72 34.21 -35.01
C VAL A 499 -10.75 33.03 -35.96
N ASP A 500 -11.01 33.31 -37.25
CA ASP A 500 -11.05 32.31 -38.34
C ASP A 500 -9.77 32.39 -39.19
#